data_ee035545191947f858aa46b9d253cf27
#
_entry.id   ee035545191947f858aa46b9d253cf27
#
_cell.length_a   1.000
_cell.length_b   1.000
_cell.length_c   1.000
_cell.angle_alpha   90.00
_cell.angle_beta   90.00
_cell.angle_gamma   90.00
#
_symmetry.space_group_name_H-M   'P 1'
#
loop_
_entity.id
_entity.type
_entity.pdbx_description
1 polymer ?
#
loop_
_entity_poly.entity_id
_entity_poly.type
_entity_poly.pdbx_seq_one_letter_code
_entity_poly.pdbx_strand_id
1 'polypeptide(L)' 'DTINENEQAILNLLATVPGLNASEISKHISKSLRTTMRYIKILQDKDLIEFRGAPKTGGYFTKNGLQYL' A
#
# COMPACT_ATOMS: atom_id res chain seq x y z
N ASP A 1 10.01 4.31 14.13
CA ASP A 1 10.75 4.70 12.98
C ASP A 1 9.97 5.47 11.97
N THR A 2 10.69 6.24 11.19
CA THR A 2 10.09 7.14 10.24
C THR A 2 9.67 6.41 8.96
N ILE A 3 8.50 6.77 8.47
CA ILE A 3 8.00 6.29 7.19
C ILE A 3 8.36 7.35 6.16
N ASN A 4 8.96 6.96 5.03
CA ASN A 4 9.33 7.95 4.04
C ASN A 4 8.10 8.41 3.26
N GLU A 5 8.30 9.44 2.42
CA GLU A 5 7.20 10.06 1.70
C GLU A 5 6.44 9.09 0.81
N ASN A 6 7.17 8.19 0.16
CA ASN A 6 6.51 7.25 -0.75
C ASN A 6 5.68 6.24 0.02
N GLU A 7 6.20 5.78 1.14
CA GLU A 7 5.47 4.85 1.99
C GLU A 7 4.21 5.51 2.54
N GLN A 8 4.35 6.76 2.98
CA GLN A 8 3.20 7.50 3.50
C GLN A 8 2.16 7.72 2.41
N ALA A 9 2.61 8.00 1.19
CA ALA A 9 1.69 8.18 0.07
C ALA A 9 0.87 6.93 -0.17
N ILE A 10 1.50 5.76 -0.08
CA ILE A 10 0.78 4.51 -0.26
C ILE A 10 -0.23 4.30 0.86
N LEU A 11 0.15 4.58 2.09
CA LEU A 11 -0.78 4.45 3.21
C LEU A 11 -1.98 5.36 3.05
N ASN A 12 -1.73 6.61 2.68
CA ASN A 12 -2.80 7.56 2.49
C ASN A 12 -3.72 7.13 1.35
N LEU A 13 -3.13 6.63 0.27
CA LEU A 13 -3.89 6.17 -0.87
C LEU A 13 -4.80 5.01 -0.48
N LEU A 14 -4.27 4.02 0.22
CA LEU A 14 -5.05 2.85 0.59
C LEU A 14 -6.09 3.18 1.65
N ALA A 15 -5.85 4.18 2.47
CA ALA A 15 -6.85 4.62 3.44
C ALA A 15 -8.04 5.27 2.73
N THR A 16 -7.77 5.91 1.60
CA THR A 16 -8.82 6.58 0.82
C THR A 16 -9.47 5.64 -0.18
N VAL A 17 -8.65 4.84 -0.87
CA VAL A 17 -9.12 3.93 -1.91
C VAL A 17 -8.56 2.54 -1.61
N PRO A 18 -9.19 1.79 -0.72
CA PRO A 18 -8.69 0.46 -0.37
C PRO A 18 -8.90 -0.54 -1.49
N GLY A 19 -8.08 -1.57 -1.51
CA GLY A 19 -8.25 -2.66 -2.45
C GLY A 19 -7.51 -2.50 -3.77
N LEU A 20 -6.60 -1.53 -3.85
CA LEU A 20 -5.79 -1.38 -5.06
C LEU A 20 -4.70 -2.44 -5.11
N ASN A 21 -4.40 -2.92 -6.32
CA ASN A 21 -3.28 -3.83 -6.49
C ASN A 21 -2.00 -3.02 -6.70
N ALA A 22 -0.86 -3.72 -6.75
CA ALA A 22 0.43 -3.04 -6.86
C ALA A 22 0.54 -2.20 -8.12
N SER A 23 0.00 -2.70 -9.22
CA SER A 23 0.05 -1.96 -10.48
C SER A 23 -0.71 -0.64 -10.37
N GLU A 24 -1.88 -0.68 -9.77
CA GLU A 24 -2.67 0.54 -9.59
C GLU A 24 -1.99 1.51 -8.63
N ILE A 25 -1.42 0.99 -7.57
CA ILE A 25 -0.69 1.83 -6.63
C ILE A 25 0.48 2.52 -7.33
N SER A 26 1.21 1.78 -8.17
CA SER A 26 2.36 2.34 -8.85
C SER A 26 1.97 3.51 -9.75
N LYS A 27 0.82 3.42 -10.39
CA LYS A 27 0.33 4.51 -11.22
C LYS A 27 0.00 5.74 -10.40
N HIS A 28 -0.60 5.53 -9.25
CA HIS A 28 -0.97 6.65 -8.39
C HIS A 28 0.24 7.38 -7.81
N ILE A 29 1.28 6.67 -7.49
CA ILE A 29 2.46 7.31 -6.89
C ILE A 29 3.53 7.64 -7.93
N SER A 30 3.26 7.34 -9.21
CA SER A 30 4.17 7.65 -10.32
C SER A 30 5.53 7.01 -10.15
N LYS A 31 5.56 5.76 -9.72
CA LYS A 31 6.78 4.99 -9.58
C LYS A 31 6.65 3.71 -10.38
N SER A 32 7.79 3.08 -10.69
CA SER A 32 7.76 1.81 -11.38
C SER A 32 7.12 0.75 -10.48
N LEU A 33 6.62 -0.29 -11.11
CA LEU A 33 6.04 -1.39 -10.35
C LEU A 33 7.06 -2.00 -9.41
N ARG A 34 8.29 -2.14 -9.86
CA ARG A 34 9.34 -2.73 -9.04
C ARG A 34 9.58 -1.91 -7.77
N THR A 35 9.69 -0.60 -7.93
CA THR A 35 9.90 0.28 -6.79
C THR A 35 8.69 0.25 -5.87
N THR A 36 7.49 0.24 -6.44
CA THR A 36 6.27 0.17 -5.67
C THR A 36 6.21 -1.10 -4.84
N MET A 37 6.59 -2.23 -5.42
CA MET A 37 6.59 -3.50 -4.69
C MET A 37 7.54 -3.46 -3.50
N ARG A 38 8.66 -2.78 -3.65
CA ARG A 38 9.59 -2.64 -2.52
C ARG A 38 8.95 -1.87 -1.37
N TYR A 39 8.27 -0.78 -1.68
CA TYR A 39 7.59 -0.01 -0.64
C TYR A 39 6.48 -0.81 0.01
N ILE A 40 5.72 -1.55 -0.82
CA ILE A 40 4.64 -2.38 -0.30
C ILE A 40 5.19 -3.42 0.66
N LYS A 41 6.30 -4.05 0.30
CA LYS A 41 6.89 -5.06 1.17
C LYS A 41 7.33 -4.45 2.49
N ILE A 42 7.92 -3.27 2.45
CA ILE A 42 8.32 -2.59 3.68
C ILE A 42 7.12 -2.33 4.57
N LEU A 43 6.02 -1.85 3.97
CA LEU A 43 4.81 -1.58 4.74
C LEU A 43 4.20 -2.84 5.31
N GLN A 44 4.25 -3.94 4.55
CA GLN A 44 3.79 -5.22 5.07
C GLN A 44 4.66 -5.70 6.23
N ASP A 45 5.97 -5.53 6.11
CA ASP A 45 6.88 -5.92 7.17
C ASP A 45 6.66 -5.10 8.44
N LYS A 46 6.22 -3.86 8.29
CA LYS A 46 5.87 -3.02 9.42
C LYS A 46 4.45 -3.26 9.93
N ASP A 47 3.75 -4.17 9.29
CA ASP A 47 2.39 -4.56 9.69
C ASP A 47 1.40 -3.41 9.53
N LEU A 48 1.62 -2.57 8.53
CA LEU A 48 0.77 -1.42 8.28
C LEU A 48 -0.26 -1.66 7.18
N ILE A 49 -0.01 -2.61 6.30
CA ILE A 49 -0.96 -2.97 5.24
C ILE A 49 -1.02 -4.48 5.11
N GLU A 50 -2.07 -4.96 4.46
CA GLU A 50 -2.22 -6.39 4.22
C GLU A 50 -2.85 -6.61 2.85
N PHE A 51 -2.59 -7.77 2.29
CA PHE A 51 -3.21 -8.17 1.03
C PHE A 51 -4.40 -9.06 1.32
N ARG A 52 -5.52 -8.77 0.68
CA ARG A 52 -6.74 -9.58 0.84
C ARG A 52 -7.24 -9.98 -0.52
N GLY A 53 -7.73 -11.20 -0.61
CA GLY A 53 -8.34 -11.71 -1.81
C GLY A 53 -7.43 -12.59 -2.60
N ALA A 54 -7.88 -13.02 -3.78
CA ALA A 54 -7.11 -13.89 -4.64
C ALA A 54 -5.95 -13.10 -5.27
N PRO A 55 -4.89 -13.79 -5.67
CA PRO A 55 -3.74 -13.10 -6.25
C PRO A 55 -4.07 -12.19 -7.41
N LYS A 56 -5.06 -12.55 -8.22
CA LYS A 56 -5.41 -11.76 -9.39
C LYS A 56 -6.49 -10.73 -9.13
N THR A 57 -7.34 -10.97 -8.15
CA THR A 57 -8.47 -10.08 -7.89
C THR A 57 -8.40 -9.38 -6.56
N GLY A 58 -7.37 -9.67 -5.78
CA GLY A 58 -7.23 -9.05 -4.48
C GLY A 58 -6.56 -7.69 -4.56
N GLY A 59 -6.39 -7.08 -3.41
CA GLY A 59 -5.75 -5.79 -3.31
C GLY A 59 -5.21 -5.56 -1.92
N TYR A 60 -4.61 -4.41 -1.75
CA TYR A 60 -3.99 -4.06 -0.48
C TYR A 60 -4.90 -3.17 0.34
N PHE A 61 -4.84 -3.33 1.65
CA PHE A 61 -5.68 -2.60 2.58
C PHE A 61 -4.82 -2.16 3.75
N THR A 62 -5.16 -1.03 4.34
CA THR A 62 -4.51 -0.65 5.60
C THR A 62 -5.01 -1.56 6.71
N LYS A 63 -4.16 -1.80 7.70
CA LYS A 63 -4.52 -2.68 8.80
C LYS A 63 -5.09 -1.89 9.96
N ASN A 64 -6.05 -2.49 10.62
CA ASN A 64 -6.64 -1.96 11.82
C ASN A 64 -7.11 -0.53 11.64
N GLY A 65 -6.94 0.28 12.59
CA GLY A 65 -7.44 1.63 12.57
C GLY A 65 -6.48 2.67 12.04
N LEU A 66 -5.56 2.27 11.19
CA LEU A 66 -4.60 3.25 10.68
C LEU A 66 -5.26 4.38 9.96
N GLN A 67 -6.40 4.12 9.36
CA GLN A 67 -7.09 5.11 8.57
C GLN A 67 -7.92 6.06 9.41
N TYR A 68 -7.97 5.83 10.66
CA TYR A 68 -8.89 6.59 11.47
C TYR A 68 -8.43 7.97 11.77
N LEU A 69 -7.33 8.29 11.41
CA LEU A 69 -6.85 9.62 11.71
C LEU A 69 -7.45 10.70 10.83
#